data_f1f03ac879fee1b3248f5868918b5cbd
#
_entry.id   f1f03ac879fee1b3248f5868918b5cbd
#
_cell.length_a   1.000
_cell.length_b   1.000
_cell.length_c   1.000
_cell.angle_alpha   90.00
_cell.angle_beta   90.00
_cell.angle_gamma   90.00
#
_symmetry.space_group_name_H-M   'P 1'
#
loop_
_entity.id
_entity.type
_entity.pdbx_description
1 polymer ?
#
loop_
_entity_poly.entity_id
_entity_poly.type
_entity_poly.pdbx_seq_one_letter_code
_entity_poly.pdbx_strand_id
1 'polypeptide(L)'
;MRRYFLLFMLLAALLPTMAQTSNEESLYFAAFADVLASANDLTSGAEKAYYYAIEDLDKDGVKELVFADINKLKTVYKVVNGKVQIISPNYTIDNDKVNWKRVEDFYINSEVDRSKDITVKHHPMFAYDINIAKNLFTVPGDVTSEEAVMKRTKYDRMVFKPHVGNIHFVKAENKSYDSDGTKIELGKCYTYALDDAAMGKKMFRGYSKDQAVPIIVPAAWLKDHTPLQFSRYLNGEAKPKVGTKERKMIEEYYGNGSDYKIRKIEWVATCQDKGRSFYNVMFQPHKGQVLVAFVCIEKGQVKSIYNSWWEQDKNHPQSTTIGPDIDELLYFMPEIMVMADTKAGFELYVCYSSLEGVHYDIWREVAGEWLTIQGAYHYIMAY
;
A
#
# COMPACT_ATOMS: atom_id res chain seq x y z
N MET A 1 2.74 -38.75 -38.49
CA MET A 1 2.14 -38.58 -37.16
C MET A 1 3.17 -38.58 -36.00
N ARG A 2 4.21 -39.42 -35.93
CA ARG A 2 5.19 -39.43 -34.84
C ARG A 2 6.02 -38.12 -34.66
N ARG A 3 6.29 -37.38 -35.75
CA ARG A 3 7.07 -36.10 -35.65
C ARG A 3 6.31 -34.94 -35.05
N TYR A 4 5.00 -34.90 -35.19
CA TYR A 4 4.16 -33.84 -34.57
C TYR A 4 3.90 -34.06 -33.07
N PHE A 5 3.92 -35.34 -32.64
CA PHE A 5 3.75 -35.67 -31.23
C PHE A 5 4.98 -35.28 -30.38
N LEU A 6 6.18 -35.38 -30.93
CA LEU A 6 7.43 -34.95 -30.30
C LEU A 6 7.50 -33.41 -30.18
N LEU A 7 7.01 -32.68 -31.20
CA LEU A 7 6.98 -31.21 -31.18
C LEU A 7 5.97 -30.69 -30.14
N PHE A 8 4.82 -31.37 -30.00
CA PHE A 8 3.82 -31.03 -29.01
C PHE A 8 4.28 -31.32 -27.57
N MET A 9 5.00 -32.41 -27.35
CA MET A 9 5.63 -32.71 -26.05
C MET A 9 6.75 -31.73 -25.70
N LEU A 10 7.53 -31.27 -26.68
CA LEU A 10 8.54 -30.22 -26.44
C LEU A 10 7.91 -28.87 -26.11
N LEU A 11 6.82 -28.48 -26.80
CA LEU A 11 6.08 -27.24 -26.45
C LEU A 11 5.39 -27.35 -25.09
N ALA A 12 4.84 -28.51 -24.72
CA ALA A 12 4.20 -28.69 -23.43
C ALA A 12 5.22 -28.71 -22.26
N ALA A 13 6.48 -29.10 -22.51
CA ALA A 13 7.55 -29.01 -21.53
C ALA A 13 8.12 -27.59 -21.34
N LEU A 14 7.96 -26.69 -22.33
CA LEU A 14 8.41 -25.30 -22.27
C LEU A 14 7.37 -24.37 -21.62
N LEU A 15 6.09 -24.71 -21.65
CA LEU A 15 5.02 -23.90 -21.07
C LEU A 15 5.10 -23.76 -19.52
N PRO A 16 5.46 -24.80 -18.74
CA PRO A 16 5.59 -24.63 -17.30
C PRO A 16 6.79 -23.79 -16.90
N THR A 17 7.89 -23.79 -17.65
CA THR A 17 9.08 -22.99 -17.30
C THR A 17 8.87 -21.49 -17.49
N MET A 18 8.14 -21.06 -18.51
CA MET A 18 7.86 -19.63 -18.72
C MET A 18 6.81 -19.08 -17.71
N ALA A 19 5.86 -19.89 -17.30
CA ALA A 19 4.88 -19.50 -16.26
C ALA A 19 5.51 -19.49 -14.85
N GLN A 20 6.51 -20.34 -14.62
CA GLN A 20 7.18 -20.47 -13.33
C GLN A 20 8.14 -19.30 -13.07
N THR A 21 8.87 -18.83 -14.08
CA THR A 21 9.80 -17.67 -13.95
C THR A 21 9.08 -16.37 -13.62
N SER A 22 7.90 -16.11 -14.17
CA SER A 22 7.11 -14.92 -13.82
C SER A 22 6.57 -14.96 -12.37
N ASN A 23 6.33 -16.15 -11.84
CA ASN A 23 5.81 -16.32 -10.48
C ASN A 23 6.90 -16.11 -9.40
N GLU A 24 8.13 -16.52 -9.67
CA GLU A 24 9.26 -16.40 -8.73
C GLU A 24 9.69 -14.94 -8.54
N GLU A 25 9.84 -14.18 -9.62
CA GLU A 25 10.13 -12.74 -9.54
C GLU A 25 9.04 -12.00 -8.76
N SER A 26 7.79 -12.36 -8.98
CA SER A 26 6.64 -11.82 -8.25
C SER A 26 6.71 -12.08 -6.74
N LEU A 27 7.14 -13.28 -6.34
CA LEU A 27 7.34 -13.62 -4.93
C LEU A 27 8.48 -12.83 -4.29
N TYR A 28 9.57 -12.58 -5.02
CA TYR A 28 10.65 -11.72 -4.55
C TYR A 28 10.19 -10.27 -4.37
N PHE A 29 9.43 -9.74 -5.31
CA PHE A 29 8.87 -8.38 -5.19
C PHE A 29 7.87 -8.26 -4.04
N ALA A 30 7.02 -9.25 -3.83
CA ALA A 30 6.06 -9.25 -2.72
C ALA A 30 6.74 -9.29 -1.34
N ALA A 31 7.90 -9.98 -1.25
CA ALA A 31 8.68 -10.11 -0.02
C ALA A 31 9.79 -9.05 0.11
N PHE A 32 9.86 -8.08 -0.79
CA PHE A 32 11.03 -7.19 -0.94
C PHE A 32 11.43 -6.49 0.36
N ALA A 33 10.51 -5.91 1.09
CA ALA A 33 10.81 -5.17 2.32
C ALA A 33 11.48 -6.08 3.37
N ASP A 34 10.95 -7.29 3.55
CA ASP A 34 11.47 -8.26 4.51
C ASP A 34 12.83 -8.82 4.07
N VAL A 35 12.96 -9.09 2.76
CA VAL A 35 14.19 -9.58 2.14
C VAL A 35 15.30 -8.55 2.25
N LEU A 36 15.01 -7.28 1.96
CA LEU A 36 15.99 -6.19 2.07
C LEU A 36 16.42 -5.94 3.51
N ALA A 37 15.48 -5.96 4.46
CA ALA A 37 15.79 -5.82 5.87
C ALA A 37 16.69 -6.97 6.36
N SER A 38 16.37 -8.23 5.98
CA SER A 38 17.19 -9.40 6.31
C SER A 38 18.58 -9.34 5.66
N ALA A 39 18.68 -8.84 4.42
CA ALA A 39 19.96 -8.65 3.75
C ALA A 39 20.83 -7.62 4.47
N ASN A 40 20.26 -6.49 4.90
CA ASN A 40 20.94 -5.47 5.67
C ASN A 40 21.39 -5.95 7.06
N ASP A 41 20.62 -6.84 7.69
CA ASP A 41 20.97 -7.47 8.96
C ASP A 41 22.19 -8.40 8.86
N LEU A 42 22.35 -9.08 7.73
CA LEU A 42 23.44 -10.03 7.49
C LEU A 42 24.72 -9.36 7.01
N THR A 43 24.61 -8.18 6.39
CA THR A 43 25.76 -7.35 6.08
C THR A 43 26.14 -6.55 7.32
N SER A 44 26.99 -7.14 8.15
CA SER A 44 27.52 -6.65 9.43
C SER A 44 27.40 -5.14 9.70
N GLY A 45 26.34 -4.72 10.30
CA GLY A 45 26.27 -3.60 11.25
C GLY A 45 26.35 -2.16 10.74
N ALA A 46 26.87 -1.85 9.57
CA ALA A 46 26.98 -0.49 9.04
C ALA A 46 26.81 -0.40 7.51
N GLU A 47 26.81 -1.50 6.82
CA GLU A 47 26.80 -1.51 5.36
C GLU A 47 25.49 -2.06 4.85
N LYS A 48 24.75 -1.20 4.15
CA LYS A 48 23.48 -1.52 3.54
C LYS A 48 23.68 -2.23 2.20
N ALA A 49 22.72 -3.05 1.79
CA ALA A 49 22.68 -3.58 0.43
C ALA A 49 22.48 -2.44 -0.56
N TYR A 50 23.38 -2.31 -1.53
CA TYR A 50 23.34 -1.28 -2.57
C TYR A 50 22.94 -1.81 -3.94
N TYR A 51 23.16 -3.11 -4.16
CA TYR A 51 22.97 -3.75 -5.45
C TYR A 51 22.16 -5.03 -5.29
N TYR A 52 21.40 -5.36 -6.31
CA TYR A 52 20.67 -6.62 -6.41
C TYR A 52 20.76 -7.20 -7.82
N ALA A 53 20.53 -8.51 -7.93
CA ALA A 53 20.26 -9.18 -9.19
C ALA A 53 19.26 -10.31 -8.99
N ILE A 54 18.48 -10.62 -10.04
CA ILE A 54 17.60 -11.79 -10.08
C ILE A 54 17.99 -12.62 -11.29
N GLU A 55 18.73 -13.69 -11.06
CA GLU A 55 19.29 -14.56 -12.09
C GLU A 55 19.36 -16.00 -11.61
N ASP A 56 19.31 -16.95 -12.54
CA ASP A 56 19.54 -18.36 -12.27
C ASP A 56 21.05 -18.61 -12.17
N LEU A 57 21.57 -18.47 -10.96
CA LEU A 57 23.00 -18.48 -10.68
C LEU A 57 23.60 -19.88 -10.60
N ASP A 58 22.81 -20.87 -10.21
CA ASP A 58 23.23 -22.28 -10.11
C ASP A 58 22.79 -23.13 -11.31
N LYS A 59 22.05 -22.54 -12.25
CA LYS A 59 21.55 -23.15 -13.49
C LYS A 59 20.59 -24.32 -13.28
N ASP A 60 19.80 -24.25 -12.19
CA ASP A 60 18.78 -25.25 -11.89
C ASP A 60 17.39 -24.89 -12.46
N GLY A 61 17.27 -23.74 -13.11
CA GLY A 61 16.05 -23.24 -13.73
C GLY A 61 15.21 -22.35 -12.79
N VAL A 62 15.63 -22.15 -11.54
CA VAL A 62 14.99 -21.26 -10.56
C VAL A 62 15.90 -20.05 -10.34
N LYS A 63 15.39 -18.84 -10.58
CA LYS A 63 16.17 -17.62 -10.35
C LYS A 63 16.37 -17.36 -8.86
N GLU A 64 17.58 -16.98 -8.46
CA GLU A 64 17.89 -16.44 -7.15
C GLU A 64 17.77 -14.92 -7.15
N LEU A 65 17.36 -14.34 -6.02
CA LEU A 65 17.55 -12.95 -5.71
C LEU A 65 18.82 -12.82 -4.86
N VAL A 66 19.77 -12.01 -5.31
CA VAL A 66 21.00 -11.74 -4.57
C VAL A 66 21.12 -10.26 -4.27
N PHE A 67 21.46 -9.92 -3.02
CA PHE A 67 21.87 -8.59 -2.62
C PHE A 67 23.39 -8.54 -2.41
N ALA A 68 23.98 -7.40 -2.72
CA ALA A 68 25.39 -7.11 -2.45
C ALA A 68 25.54 -5.72 -1.82
N ASP A 69 26.43 -5.62 -0.83
CA ASP A 69 26.90 -4.35 -0.29
C ASP A 69 28.05 -3.76 -1.16
N ILE A 70 28.59 -2.63 -0.71
CA ILE A 70 29.73 -1.96 -1.36
C ILE A 70 30.99 -2.83 -1.35
N ASN A 71 31.14 -3.72 -0.36
CA ASN A 71 32.27 -4.65 -0.23
C ASN A 71 32.02 -5.97 -0.95
N LYS A 72 30.88 -6.08 -1.65
CA LYS A 72 30.46 -7.29 -2.37
C LYS A 72 30.16 -8.50 -1.47
N LEU A 73 29.89 -8.27 -0.18
CA LEU A 73 29.24 -9.27 0.67
C LEU A 73 27.83 -9.53 0.16
N LYS A 74 27.44 -10.80 0.10
CA LYS A 74 26.24 -11.22 -0.61
C LYS A 74 25.29 -11.98 0.29
N THR A 75 24.02 -11.66 0.17
CA THR A 75 22.93 -12.44 0.73
C THR A 75 22.10 -13.00 -0.42
N VAL A 76 21.90 -14.29 -0.44
CA VAL A 76 21.20 -14.99 -1.52
C VAL A 76 19.87 -15.52 -1.00
N TYR A 77 18.82 -15.29 -1.76
CA TYR A 77 17.48 -15.76 -1.53
C TYR A 77 17.03 -16.63 -2.68
N LYS A 78 16.27 -17.67 -2.36
CA LYS A 78 15.66 -18.57 -3.34
C LYS A 78 14.23 -18.88 -2.96
N VAL A 79 13.37 -19.07 -3.95
CA VAL A 79 12.03 -19.55 -3.75
C VAL A 79 12.06 -21.05 -3.52
N VAL A 80 11.75 -21.47 -2.29
CA VAL A 80 11.67 -22.88 -1.92
C VAL A 80 10.25 -23.18 -1.45
N ASN A 81 9.58 -24.11 -2.13
CA ASN A 81 8.18 -24.46 -1.83
C ASN A 81 7.23 -23.25 -1.82
N GLY A 82 7.41 -22.32 -2.77
CA GLY A 82 6.58 -21.13 -2.92
C GLY A 82 6.85 -20.03 -1.87
N LYS A 83 7.94 -20.11 -1.11
CA LYS A 83 8.34 -19.11 -0.12
C LYS A 83 9.77 -18.64 -0.39
N VAL A 84 9.98 -17.33 -0.22
CA VAL A 84 11.32 -16.75 -0.28
C VAL A 84 12.09 -17.11 0.98
N GLN A 85 13.28 -17.68 0.84
CA GLN A 85 14.15 -18.11 1.94
C GLN A 85 15.59 -17.70 1.67
N ILE A 86 16.33 -17.38 2.73
CA ILE A 86 17.78 -17.20 2.65
C ILE A 86 18.44 -18.54 2.44
N ILE A 87 19.38 -18.61 1.50
CA ILE A 87 20.16 -19.81 1.24
C ILE A 87 21.66 -19.52 1.41
N SER A 88 22.41 -20.56 1.75
CA SER A 88 23.87 -20.55 1.66
C SER A 88 24.26 -21.24 0.35
N PRO A 89 24.65 -20.47 -0.69
CA PRO A 89 24.96 -21.07 -1.97
C PRO A 89 26.22 -21.95 -1.88
N ASN A 90 26.19 -23.11 -2.52
CA ASN A 90 27.33 -24.02 -2.66
C ASN A 90 28.16 -23.73 -3.91
N TYR A 91 27.94 -22.59 -4.55
CA TYR A 91 28.58 -22.10 -5.75
C TYR A 91 29.19 -20.71 -5.53
N THR A 92 30.16 -20.35 -6.36
CA THR A 92 30.77 -19.01 -6.32
C THR A 92 30.02 -18.08 -7.25
N ILE A 93 29.60 -16.92 -6.72
CA ILE A 93 28.99 -15.86 -7.51
C ILE A 93 30.10 -15.03 -8.16
N ASP A 94 30.24 -15.14 -9.48
CA ASP A 94 31.15 -14.34 -10.27
C ASP A 94 30.54 -12.94 -10.50
N ASN A 95 31.08 -11.95 -9.79
CA ASN A 95 30.53 -10.59 -9.84
C ASN A 95 30.56 -9.96 -11.23
N ASP A 96 31.51 -10.35 -12.08
CA ASP A 96 31.68 -9.74 -13.40
C ASP A 96 30.65 -10.30 -14.41
N LYS A 97 29.98 -11.40 -14.04
CA LYS A 97 28.95 -12.04 -14.88
C LYS A 97 27.52 -11.75 -14.42
N VAL A 98 27.36 -11.18 -13.24
CA VAL A 98 26.02 -10.85 -12.69
C VAL A 98 25.60 -9.46 -13.16
N ASN A 99 24.38 -9.35 -13.66
CA ASN A 99 23.79 -8.08 -14.08
C ASN A 99 23.26 -7.29 -12.87
N TRP A 100 24.19 -6.63 -12.18
CA TRP A 100 23.88 -5.85 -10.98
C TRP A 100 23.04 -4.62 -11.30
N LYS A 101 21.97 -4.43 -10.54
CA LYS A 101 21.12 -3.25 -10.53
C LYS A 101 21.22 -2.55 -9.18
N ARG A 102 20.91 -1.26 -9.12
CA ARG A 102 20.85 -0.55 -7.83
C ARG A 102 19.58 -0.95 -7.08
N VAL A 103 19.67 -1.06 -5.77
CA VAL A 103 18.48 -1.39 -4.92
C VAL A 103 17.37 -0.35 -5.10
N GLU A 104 17.72 0.91 -5.32
CA GLU A 104 16.76 1.98 -5.64
C GLU A 104 15.90 1.65 -6.88
N ASP A 105 16.50 0.99 -7.89
CA ASP A 105 15.80 0.61 -9.12
C ASP A 105 14.86 -0.60 -8.93
N PHE A 106 14.96 -1.29 -7.79
CA PHE A 106 14.07 -2.44 -7.51
C PHE A 106 12.62 -1.99 -7.39
N TYR A 107 12.37 -0.90 -6.70
CA TYR A 107 11.03 -0.31 -6.60
C TYR A 107 10.53 0.16 -7.96
N ILE A 108 11.38 0.88 -8.71
CA ILE A 108 11.04 1.39 -10.04
C ILE A 108 10.69 0.25 -10.99
N ASN A 109 11.50 -0.82 -11.01
CA ASN A 109 11.23 -1.97 -11.88
C ASN A 109 9.99 -2.78 -11.45
N SER A 110 9.69 -2.85 -10.15
CA SER A 110 8.47 -3.49 -9.66
C SER A 110 7.21 -2.71 -10.07
N GLU A 111 7.32 -1.37 -10.16
CA GLU A 111 6.22 -0.51 -10.61
C GLU A 111 6.07 -0.53 -12.14
N VAL A 112 7.15 -0.52 -12.90
CA VAL A 112 7.12 -0.40 -14.37
C VAL A 112 6.56 -1.62 -15.07
N ASP A 113 6.89 -2.84 -14.65
CA ASP A 113 6.35 -4.06 -15.28
C ASP A 113 4.84 -4.24 -15.01
N ARG A 114 4.33 -3.61 -13.97
CA ARG A 114 2.92 -3.66 -13.58
C ARG A 114 2.11 -2.48 -14.09
N SER A 115 2.77 -1.41 -14.53
CA SER A 115 2.11 -0.17 -14.97
C SER A 115 1.26 -0.34 -16.24
N LYS A 116 1.47 -1.39 -17.03
CA LYS A 116 0.71 -1.63 -18.28
C LYS A 116 -0.77 -1.92 -18.03
N ASP A 117 -1.13 -2.47 -16.86
CA ASP A 117 -2.51 -2.80 -16.51
C ASP A 117 -3.14 -1.81 -15.51
N ILE A 118 -2.38 -0.79 -15.07
CA ILE A 118 -2.81 0.15 -14.03
C ILE A 118 -3.12 1.53 -14.64
N THR A 119 -4.02 1.58 -15.60
CA THR A 119 -4.53 2.87 -16.07
C THR A 119 -5.66 3.32 -15.15
N VAL A 120 -5.44 4.37 -14.35
CA VAL A 120 -6.51 5.07 -13.63
C VAL A 120 -7.29 5.89 -14.65
N LYS A 121 -8.43 5.35 -15.12
CA LYS A 121 -9.24 6.01 -16.15
C LYS A 121 -9.92 7.30 -15.69
N HIS A 122 -10.16 7.44 -14.39
CA HIS A 122 -11.03 8.49 -13.85
C HIS A 122 -10.48 9.00 -12.52
N HIS A 123 -9.32 9.59 -12.50
CA HIS A 123 -8.61 10.10 -11.31
C HIS A 123 -9.54 10.57 -10.18
N PRO A 124 -9.90 9.70 -9.21
CA PRO A 124 -10.70 10.08 -8.06
C PRO A 124 -10.00 11.16 -7.25
N MET A 125 -10.75 12.10 -6.72
CA MET A 125 -10.24 13.14 -5.84
C MET A 125 -10.74 12.90 -4.42
N PHE A 126 -9.85 12.98 -3.44
CA PHE A 126 -10.22 12.88 -2.03
C PHE A 126 -10.65 14.24 -1.50
N ALA A 127 -11.79 14.29 -0.80
CA ALA A 127 -12.22 15.51 -0.15
C ALA A 127 -11.53 15.62 1.23
N TYR A 128 -10.77 16.68 1.44
CA TYR A 128 -10.01 16.89 2.69
C TYR A 128 -10.68 17.84 3.69
N ASP A 129 -11.55 18.73 3.21
CA ASP A 129 -12.28 19.68 4.06
C ASP A 129 -13.78 19.50 3.83
N ILE A 130 -14.47 19.05 4.87
CA ILE A 130 -15.86 18.64 4.81
C ILE A 130 -16.69 19.43 5.79
N ASN A 131 -17.65 20.17 5.26
CA ASN A 131 -18.69 20.81 6.05
C ASN A 131 -19.99 20.03 5.92
N ILE A 132 -20.16 19.04 6.80
CA ILE A 132 -21.36 18.17 6.80
C ILE A 132 -22.65 18.98 6.96
N ALA A 133 -22.64 20.03 7.80
CA ALA A 133 -23.82 20.85 8.05
C ALA A 133 -24.31 21.61 6.81
N LYS A 134 -23.37 22.02 5.94
CA LYS A 134 -23.65 22.73 4.68
C LYS A 134 -23.61 21.80 3.46
N ASN A 135 -23.31 20.53 3.62
CA ASN A 135 -23.09 19.55 2.54
C ASN A 135 -22.04 20.02 1.52
N LEU A 136 -20.98 20.66 1.99
CA LEU A 136 -19.90 21.16 1.15
C LEU A 136 -18.65 20.32 1.34
N PHE A 137 -17.97 20.03 0.24
CA PHE A 137 -16.78 19.18 0.18
C PHE A 137 -15.72 19.88 -0.63
N THR A 138 -14.52 20.01 -0.08
CA THR A 138 -13.42 20.66 -0.76
C THR A 138 -12.35 19.64 -1.11
N VAL A 139 -11.86 19.70 -2.34
CA VAL A 139 -10.73 18.92 -2.82
C VAL A 139 -9.56 19.85 -3.14
N PRO A 140 -8.31 19.41 -2.89
CA PRO A 140 -7.13 20.19 -3.22
C PRO A 140 -6.98 20.36 -4.72
N GLY A 141 -6.30 21.43 -5.09
CA GLY A 141 -6.12 21.83 -6.47
C GLY A 141 -4.85 21.32 -7.13
N ASP A 142 -4.15 20.38 -6.56
CA ASP A 142 -2.82 19.88 -6.98
C ASP A 142 -2.69 19.38 -8.41
N VAL A 143 -3.73 19.50 -9.18
CA VAL A 143 -3.67 19.18 -10.58
C VAL A 143 -3.17 20.41 -11.32
N THR A 144 -1.93 20.36 -11.69
CA THR A 144 -1.09 21.43 -12.21
C THR A 144 -1.47 21.94 -13.61
N SER A 145 -2.50 21.44 -14.26
CA SER A 145 -2.90 21.91 -15.60
C SER A 145 -4.27 22.59 -15.62
N GLU A 146 -4.38 23.71 -16.37
CA GLU A 146 -5.67 24.33 -16.67
C GLU A 146 -6.67 23.38 -17.31
N GLU A 147 -6.19 22.41 -18.07
CA GLU A 147 -7.00 21.35 -18.69
C GLU A 147 -7.69 20.47 -17.64
N ALA A 148 -7.02 20.17 -16.53
CA ALA A 148 -7.61 19.45 -15.42
C ALA A 148 -8.69 20.28 -14.70
N VAL A 149 -8.53 21.61 -14.64
CA VAL A 149 -9.54 22.54 -14.11
C VAL A 149 -10.81 22.49 -14.96
N MET A 150 -10.68 22.52 -16.26
CA MET A 150 -11.81 22.47 -17.21
C MET A 150 -12.53 21.11 -17.19
N LYS A 151 -11.82 20.02 -16.90
CA LYS A 151 -12.41 18.69 -16.76
C LYS A 151 -13.16 18.48 -15.44
N ARG A 152 -13.01 19.35 -14.45
CA ARG A 152 -13.59 19.18 -13.10
C ARG A 152 -15.09 19.38 -13.03
N THR A 153 -15.69 20.11 -13.93
CA THR A 153 -17.16 20.18 -14.07
C THR A 153 -17.81 18.84 -14.43
N LYS A 154 -17.00 17.84 -14.81
CA LYS A 154 -17.45 16.47 -15.07
C LYS A 154 -17.49 15.58 -13.84
N TYR A 155 -16.94 16.06 -12.72
CA TYR A 155 -17.02 15.36 -11.43
C TYR A 155 -18.36 15.66 -10.80
N ASP A 156 -19.26 14.71 -10.91
CA ASP A 156 -20.67 14.88 -10.57
C ASP A 156 -21.20 13.82 -9.61
N ARG A 157 -20.29 13.01 -9.04
CA ARG A 157 -20.60 11.99 -8.04
C ARG A 157 -19.66 12.07 -6.85
N MET A 158 -20.22 11.87 -5.68
CA MET A 158 -19.50 11.65 -4.43
C MET A 158 -19.76 10.22 -3.98
N VAL A 159 -18.69 9.52 -3.58
CA VAL A 159 -18.76 8.15 -3.06
C VAL A 159 -18.22 8.13 -1.63
N PHE A 160 -19.02 7.58 -0.74
CA PHE A 160 -18.60 7.32 0.63
C PHE A 160 -19.18 5.98 1.09
N LYS A 161 -18.34 4.98 1.30
CA LYS A 161 -18.76 3.59 1.49
C LYS A 161 -19.63 3.13 0.32
N PRO A 162 -20.77 2.43 0.50
CA PRO A 162 -21.58 2.03 -0.63
C PRO A 162 -22.46 3.16 -1.18
N HIS A 163 -22.48 4.31 -0.50
CA HIS A 163 -23.38 5.40 -0.88
C HIS A 163 -22.77 6.25 -2.00
N VAL A 164 -23.60 6.56 -2.99
CA VAL A 164 -23.26 7.45 -4.08
C VAL A 164 -24.26 8.61 -4.09
N GLY A 165 -23.75 9.83 -4.02
CA GLY A 165 -24.56 11.04 -4.11
C GLY A 165 -24.24 11.85 -5.36
N ASN A 166 -25.26 12.54 -5.90
CA ASN A 166 -25.03 13.54 -6.94
C ASN A 166 -24.47 14.80 -6.31
N ILE A 167 -23.48 15.39 -6.97
CA ILE A 167 -22.86 16.64 -6.54
C ILE A 167 -22.74 17.60 -7.73
N HIS A 168 -22.63 18.88 -7.41
CA HIS A 168 -22.30 19.91 -8.38
C HIS A 168 -21.14 20.77 -7.89
N PHE A 169 -20.40 21.33 -8.84
CA PHE A 169 -19.34 22.28 -8.57
C PHE A 169 -19.92 23.62 -8.11
N VAL A 170 -19.39 24.18 -7.02
CA VAL A 170 -19.82 25.43 -6.42
C VAL A 170 -18.87 26.56 -6.75
N LYS A 171 -17.58 26.39 -6.43
CA LYS A 171 -16.56 27.42 -6.64
C LYS A 171 -15.14 26.86 -6.63
N ALA A 172 -14.24 27.67 -7.18
CA ALA A 172 -12.81 27.51 -7.01
C ALA A 172 -12.25 28.75 -6.28
N GLU A 173 -11.39 28.53 -5.30
CA GLU A 173 -10.76 29.62 -4.55
C GLU A 173 -9.38 29.19 -4.07
N ASN A 174 -8.47 30.15 -3.90
CA ASN A 174 -7.23 29.88 -3.19
C ASN A 174 -7.54 29.79 -1.70
N LYS A 175 -7.10 28.71 -1.08
CA LYS A 175 -7.22 28.52 0.37
C LYS A 175 -5.87 28.56 1.04
N SER A 176 -5.87 29.02 2.26
CA SER A 176 -4.77 28.91 3.19
C SER A 176 -5.33 28.58 4.57
N TYR A 177 -4.54 28.03 5.43
CA TYR A 177 -4.86 27.89 6.84
C TYR A 177 -3.73 28.48 7.69
N ASP A 178 -4.07 28.87 8.90
CA ASP A 178 -3.12 29.38 9.89
C ASP A 178 -2.71 28.20 10.80
N SER A 179 -1.40 27.95 10.85
CA SER A 179 -0.81 27.00 11.79
C SER A 179 0.17 27.79 12.68
N ASP A 180 -0.21 28.04 13.92
CA ASP A 180 0.59 28.73 14.92
C ASP A 180 1.18 30.06 14.45
N GLY A 181 0.38 30.86 13.75
CA GLY A 181 0.78 32.16 13.20
C GLY A 181 1.51 32.10 11.87
N THR A 182 1.69 30.88 11.31
CA THR A 182 2.25 30.70 9.97
C THR A 182 1.14 30.39 8.98
N LYS A 183 0.98 31.27 7.98
CA LYS A 183 0.00 31.06 6.91
C LYS A 183 0.52 30.05 5.91
N ILE A 184 -0.12 28.90 5.84
CA ILE A 184 0.20 27.83 4.88
C ILE A 184 -0.77 27.93 3.72
N GLU A 185 -0.22 28.16 2.52
CA GLU A 185 -1.01 28.27 1.29
C GLU A 185 -1.32 26.86 0.75
N LEU A 186 -2.60 26.50 0.68
CA LEU A 186 -3.09 25.25 0.09
C LEU A 186 -3.23 25.35 -1.42
N GLY A 187 -3.00 26.51 -1.99
CA GLY A 187 -3.22 26.76 -3.41
C GLY A 187 -4.70 26.75 -3.80
N LYS A 188 -4.98 26.46 -5.06
CA LYS A 188 -6.33 26.46 -5.62
C LYS A 188 -7.12 25.23 -5.17
N CYS A 189 -8.24 25.47 -4.52
CA CYS A 189 -9.14 24.44 -4.00
C CYS A 189 -10.49 24.50 -4.70
N TYR A 190 -11.17 23.37 -4.79
CA TYR A 190 -12.45 23.25 -5.47
C TYR A 190 -13.51 22.74 -4.51
N THR A 191 -14.61 23.47 -4.40
CA THR A 191 -15.72 23.14 -3.52
C THR A 191 -16.88 22.59 -4.34
N TYR A 192 -17.43 21.49 -3.89
CA TYR A 192 -18.61 20.82 -4.42
C TYR A 192 -19.71 20.79 -3.36
N ALA A 193 -20.95 20.76 -3.79
CA ALA A 193 -22.10 20.55 -2.90
C ALA A 193 -22.84 19.28 -3.27
N LEU A 194 -23.32 18.57 -2.25
CA LEU A 194 -24.21 17.40 -2.40
C LEU A 194 -25.62 17.90 -2.71
N ASP A 195 -26.24 17.38 -3.77
CA ASP A 195 -27.57 17.82 -4.21
C ASP A 195 -28.66 17.44 -3.21
N ASP A 196 -28.53 16.29 -2.54
CA ASP A 196 -29.47 15.82 -1.54
C ASP A 196 -28.90 15.94 -0.12
N ALA A 197 -29.34 16.96 0.60
CA ALA A 197 -28.94 17.22 1.98
C ALA A 197 -29.37 16.10 2.97
N ALA A 198 -30.47 15.41 2.71
CA ALA A 198 -30.94 14.31 3.55
C ALA A 198 -30.04 13.09 3.38
N MET A 199 -29.60 12.84 2.15
CA MET A 199 -28.59 11.82 1.85
C MET A 199 -27.28 12.12 2.58
N GLY A 200 -26.79 13.35 2.57
CA GLY A 200 -25.56 13.73 3.26
C GLY A 200 -25.62 13.43 4.77
N LYS A 201 -26.71 13.79 5.43
CA LYS A 201 -26.93 13.46 6.84
C LYS A 201 -26.94 11.95 7.10
N LYS A 202 -27.47 11.16 6.19
CA LYS A 202 -27.49 9.70 6.28
C LYS A 202 -26.10 9.11 6.07
N MET A 203 -25.39 9.56 5.04
CA MET A 203 -24.07 9.05 4.65
C MET A 203 -23.03 9.28 5.75
N PHE A 204 -23.01 10.46 6.36
CA PHE A 204 -22.01 10.89 7.34
C PHE A 204 -22.46 10.75 8.79
N ARG A 205 -23.58 10.07 9.03
CA ARG A 205 -24.10 9.88 10.40
C ARG A 205 -23.08 9.13 11.27
N GLY A 206 -22.67 9.77 12.37
CA GLY A 206 -21.72 9.21 13.33
C GLY A 206 -20.24 9.43 12.96
N TYR A 207 -19.95 10.07 11.82
CA TYR A 207 -18.58 10.40 11.43
C TYR A 207 -18.21 11.83 11.82
N SER A 208 -17.01 12.01 12.37
CA SER A 208 -16.39 13.34 12.46
C SER A 208 -15.92 13.79 11.06
N LYS A 209 -15.63 15.08 10.91
CA LYS A 209 -15.10 15.65 9.66
C LYS A 209 -13.81 14.96 9.22
N ASP A 210 -12.96 14.59 10.17
CA ASP A 210 -11.64 13.99 9.89
C ASP A 210 -11.75 12.50 9.49
N GLN A 211 -12.87 11.85 9.83
CA GLN A 211 -13.15 10.46 9.47
C GLN A 211 -13.98 10.31 8.20
N ALA A 212 -14.65 11.38 7.78
CA ALA A 212 -15.54 11.36 6.64
C ALA A 212 -14.82 11.88 5.39
N VAL A 213 -13.88 11.12 4.85
CA VAL A 213 -13.18 11.47 3.61
C VAL A 213 -13.84 10.73 2.43
N PRO A 214 -14.82 11.36 1.74
CA PRO A 214 -15.39 10.80 0.52
C PRO A 214 -14.44 11.02 -0.65
N ILE A 215 -14.64 10.23 -1.70
CA ILE A 215 -14.04 10.51 -2.99
C ILE A 215 -15.04 11.17 -3.94
N ILE A 216 -14.53 12.04 -4.79
CA ILE A 216 -15.29 12.72 -5.84
C ILE A 216 -14.86 12.15 -7.18
N VAL A 217 -15.81 11.69 -7.97
CA VAL A 217 -15.57 10.98 -9.21
C VAL A 217 -16.56 11.44 -10.32
N PRO A 218 -16.24 11.28 -11.59
CA PRO A 218 -17.23 11.42 -12.65
C PRO A 218 -18.19 10.22 -12.67
N ALA A 219 -19.42 10.39 -13.14
CA ALA A 219 -20.41 9.30 -13.27
C ALA A 219 -19.88 8.11 -14.10
N ALA A 220 -18.95 8.34 -15.01
CA ALA A 220 -18.32 7.29 -15.80
C ALA A 220 -17.53 6.29 -14.93
N TRP A 221 -17.00 6.70 -13.78
CA TRP A 221 -16.30 5.84 -12.83
C TRP A 221 -17.19 4.68 -12.35
N LEU A 222 -18.47 4.93 -12.11
CA LEU A 222 -19.45 3.93 -11.67
C LEU A 222 -19.73 2.82 -12.71
N LYS A 223 -19.31 2.97 -13.96
CA LYS A 223 -19.46 1.92 -14.97
C LYS A 223 -18.49 0.76 -14.75
N ASP A 224 -17.35 1.05 -14.15
CA ASP A 224 -16.28 0.09 -13.93
C ASP A 224 -16.06 -0.24 -12.43
N HIS A 225 -16.66 0.54 -11.52
CA HIS A 225 -16.48 0.43 -10.08
C HIS A 225 -17.81 0.27 -9.35
N THR A 226 -17.84 -0.65 -8.42
CA THR A 226 -18.96 -0.86 -7.50
C THR A 226 -18.51 -0.55 -6.08
N PRO A 227 -18.93 0.57 -5.47
CA PRO A 227 -18.63 0.87 -4.08
C PRO A 227 -19.18 -0.20 -3.14
N LEU A 228 -18.39 -0.60 -2.15
CA LEU A 228 -18.71 -1.70 -1.26
C LEU A 228 -19.09 -1.21 0.14
N GLN A 229 -19.97 -1.96 0.78
CA GLN A 229 -20.27 -1.79 2.19
C GLN A 229 -19.17 -2.42 3.03
N PHE A 230 -18.70 -1.68 4.04
CA PHE A 230 -17.77 -2.19 5.04
C PHE A 230 -18.02 -1.52 6.40
N SER A 231 -17.65 -2.21 7.46
CA SER A 231 -17.58 -1.66 8.80
C SER A 231 -16.18 -1.17 9.10
N ARG A 232 -16.06 -0.08 9.82
CA ARG A 232 -14.79 0.45 10.33
C ARG A 232 -15.01 1.11 11.69
N TYR A 233 -13.94 1.26 12.45
CA TYR A 233 -13.93 1.97 13.71
C TYR A 233 -14.31 3.45 13.53
N LEU A 234 -15.10 3.97 14.46
CA LEU A 234 -15.46 5.39 14.54
C LEU A 234 -14.88 5.99 15.82
N ASN A 235 -14.44 7.24 15.75
CA ASN A 235 -13.94 7.96 16.91
C ASN A 235 -15.00 8.03 18.01
N GLY A 236 -14.59 7.73 19.25
CA GLY A 236 -15.50 7.68 20.40
C GLY A 236 -16.10 6.31 20.68
N GLU A 237 -15.92 5.35 19.80
CA GLU A 237 -16.29 3.95 20.05
C GLU A 237 -15.12 3.21 20.74
N ALA A 238 -15.42 2.12 21.43
CA ALA A 238 -14.37 1.23 21.91
C ALA A 238 -13.75 0.47 20.72
N LYS A 239 -12.44 0.53 20.54
CA LYS A 239 -11.77 -0.25 19.51
C LYS A 239 -12.04 -1.74 19.68
N PRO A 240 -12.53 -2.45 18.65
CA PRO A 240 -12.75 -3.88 18.73
C PRO A 240 -11.47 -4.63 19.11
N LYS A 241 -11.58 -5.56 20.02
CA LYS A 241 -10.45 -6.44 20.37
C LYS A 241 -10.18 -7.40 19.23
N VAL A 242 -8.94 -7.47 18.78
CA VAL A 242 -8.51 -8.45 17.78
C VAL A 242 -8.33 -9.81 18.45
N GLY A 243 -8.87 -10.85 17.82
CA GLY A 243 -8.83 -12.21 18.35
C GLY A 243 -7.43 -12.81 18.38
N THR A 244 -7.24 -13.82 19.23
CA THR A 244 -5.97 -14.57 19.31
C THR A 244 -5.66 -15.30 18.01
N LYS A 245 -6.67 -15.73 17.29
CA LYS A 245 -6.53 -16.43 16.00
C LYS A 245 -5.90 -15.53 14.94
N GLU A 246 -6.45 -14.32 14.75
CA GLU A 246 -5.95 -13.35 13.78
C GLU A 246 -4.51 -12.94 14.12
N ARG A 247 -4.24 -12.69 15.38
CA ARG A 247 -2.89 -12.36 15.87
C ARG A 247 -1.90 -13.46 15.53
N LYS A 248 -2.22 -14.71 15.83
CA LYS A 248 -1.37 -15.87 15.54
C LYS A 248 -1.11 -16.04 14.05
N MET A 249 -2.14 -15.90 13.21
CA MET A 249 -2.00 -15.99 11.76
C MET A 249 -1.04 -14.94 11.21
N ILE A 250 -1.10 -13.71 11.72
CA ILE A 250 -0.22 -12.61 11.29
C ILE A 250 1.22 -12.87 11.76
N GLU A 251 1.42 -13.31 13.01
CA GLU A 251 2.75 -13.66 13.52
C GLU A 251 3.37 -14.83 12.73
N GLU A 252 2.56 -15.83 12.34
CA GLU A 252 3.02 -16.94 11.51
C GLU A 252 3.37 -16.51 10.07
N TYR A 253 2.67 -15.51 9.53
CA TYR A 253 2.94 -14.98 8.20
C TYR A 253 4.28 -14.24 8.14
N TYR A 254 4.57 -13.37 9.12
CA TYR A 254 5.77 -12.53 9.13
C TYR A 254 7.03 -13.24 9.61
N GLY A 255 6.91 -14.30 10.35
CA GLY A 255 8.07 -15.04 10.79
C GLY A 255 7.68 -16.33 11.45
N ASN A 256 8.48 -17.37 11.32
CA ASN A 256 8.25 -18.67 11.97
C ASN A 256 8.29 -18.57 13.52
N GLY A 257 7.63 -17.54 14.06
CA GLY A 257 7.26 -17.40 15.47
C GLY A 257 8.31 -16.82 16.41
N SER A 258 9.56 -16.55 15.99
CA SER A 258 10.59 -16.04 16.89
C SER A 258 10.86 -14.53 16.77
N ASP A 259 10.87 -13.99 15.56
CA ASP A 259 11.45 -12.67 15.33
C ASP A 259 10.39 -11.55 15.28
N TYR A 260 9.17 -11.85 14.81
CA TYR A 260 8.10 -10.87 14.68
C TYR A 260 6.96 -11.13 15.66
N LYS A 261 7.14 -10.69 16.91
CA LYS A 261 6.06 -10.68 17.91
C LYS A 261 5.25 -9.40 17.82
N ILE A 262 3.94 -9.52 17.74
CA ILE A 262 3.06 -8.37 17.70
C ILE A 262 3.11 -7.62 19.04
N ARG A 263 3.52 -6.34 19.00
CA ARG A 263 3.42 -5.39 20.11
C ARG A 263 2.00 -4.84 20.22
N LYS A 264 1.46 -4.33 19.10
CA LYS A 264 0.13 -3.74 19.04
C LYS A 264 -0.55 -4.14 17.74
N ILE A 265 -1.84 -4.38 17.79
CA ILE A 265 -2.67 -4.66 16.62
C ILE A 265 -4.01 -3.97 16.76
N GLU A 266 -4.43 -3.33 15.70
CA GLU A 266 -5.70 -2.63 15.63
C GLU A 266 -6.51 -3.12 14.43
N TRP A 267 -7.77 -3.45 14.65
CA TRP A 267 -8.70 -3.67 13.55
C TRP A 267 -9.02 -2.34 12.87
N VAL A 268 -8.97 -2.31 11.55
CA VAL A 268 -9.23 -1.13 10.73
C VAL A 268 -10.63 -1.21 10.12
N ALA A 269 -10.91 -2.29 9.39
CA ALA A 269 -12.18 -2.45 8.70
C ALA A 269 -12.47 -3.91 8.37
N THR A 270 -13.74 -4.20 8.05
CA THR A 270 -14.16 -5.49 7.50
C THR A 270 -15.15 -5.28 6.36
N CYS A 271 -14.85 -5.85 5.19
CA CYS A 271 -15.76 -6.01 4.06
C CYS A 271 -16.35 -7.43 4.12
N GLN A 272 -17.55 -7.56 4.67
CA GLN A 272 -18.17 -8.87 4.93
C GLN A 272 -18.47 -9.61 3.62
N ASP A 273 -18.99 -8.91 2.62
CA ASP A 273 -19.36 -9.51 1.32
C ASP A 273 -18.16 -10.13 0.59
N LYS A 274 -16.95 -9.66 0.90
CA LYS A 274 -15.70 -10.20 0.36
C LYS A 274 -14.97 -11.13 1.33
N GLY A 275 -15.44 -11.24 2.58
CA GLY A 275 -14.79 -12.03 3.63
C GLY A 275 -13.39 -11.51 3.97
N ARG A 276 -13.19 -10.17 3.92
CA ARG A 276 -11.91 -9.50 4.14
C ARG A 276 -11.93 -8.66 5.40
N SER A 277 -10.92 -8.82 6.23
CA SER A 277 -10.69 -7.99 7.42
C SER A 277 -9.29 -7.39 7.36
N PHE A 278 -9.18 -6.12 7.70
CA PHE A 278 -7.96 -5.32 7.60
C PHE A 278 -7.47 -4.90 8.97
N TYR A 279 -6.15 -4.94 9.15
CA TYR A 279 -5.50 -4.66 10.44
C TYR A 279 -4.25 -3.82 10.25
N ASN A 280 -4.03 -2.87 11.17
CA ASN A 280 -2.75 -2.23 11.39
C ASN A 280 -2.02 -2.98 12.49
N VAL A 281 -0.78 -3.35 12.24
CA VAL A 281 0.02 -4.21 13.12
C VAL A 281 1.36 -3.55 13.36
N MET A 282 1.77 -3.49 14.61
CA MET A 282 3.11 -3.09 15.01
C MET A 282 3.79 -4.25 15.71
N PHE A 283 4.98 -4.56 15.28
CA PHE A 283 5.79 -5.63 15.87
C PHE A 283 6.71 -5.09 16.96
N GLN A 284 7.20 -6.00 17.81
CA GLN A 284 8.25 -5.67 18.76
C GLN A 284 9.50 -5.22 18.00
N PRO A 285 10.25 -4.25 18.54
CA PRO A 285 11.53 -3.89 17.96
C PRO A 285 12.45 -5.09 17.80
N HIS A 286 13.02 -5.24 16.63
CA HIS A 286 13.99 -6.28 16.31
C HIS A 286 15.22 -5.66 15.67
N LYS A 287 16.40 -5.92 16.24
CA LYS A 287 17.69 -5.40 15.76
C LYS A 287 17.71 -3.88 15.50
N GLY A 288 17.04 -3.11 16.33
CA GLY A 288 16.99 -1.66 16.21
C GLY A 288 15.99 -1.13 15.18
N GLN A 289 15.10 -1.99 14.67
CA GLN A 289 14.03 -1.60 13.75
C GLN A 289 12.66 -2.02 14.27
N VAL A 290 11.65 -1.24 13.93
CA VAL A 290 10.23 -1.53 14.21
C VAL A 290 9.50 -1.68 12.89
N LEU A 291 8.92 -2.84 12.65
CA LEU A 291 8.02 -3.07 11.53
C LEU A 291 6.61 -2.67 11.92
N VAL A 292 5.98 -1.84 11.10
CA VAL A 292 4.54 -1.60 11.09
C VAL A 292 3.97 -2.07 9.78
N ALA A 293 2.88 -2.82 9.82
CA ALA A 293 2.31 -3.45 8.65
C ALA A 293 0.80 -3.20 8.55
N PHE A 294 0.31 -2.99 7.34
CA PHE A 294 -1.10 -3.03 7.01
C PHE A 294 -1.40 -4.34 6.28
N VAL A 295 -2.28 -5.14 6.85
CA VAL A 295 -2.53 -6.50 6.38
C VAL A 295 -4.01 -6.76 6.16
N CYS A 296 -4.30 -7.66 5.23
CA CYS A 296 -5.62 -8.23 4.99
C CYS A 296 -5.64 -9.70 5.41
N ILE A 297 -6.68 -10.11 6.10
CA ILE A 297 -7.03 -11.52 6.27
C ILE A 297 -8.22 -11.83 5.38
N GLU A 298 -8.03 -12.72 4.42
CA GLU A 298 -9.06 -13.20 3.51
C GLU A 298 -9.10 -14.73 3.54
N LYS A 299 -10.27 -15.31 3.84
CA LYS A 299 -10.47 -16.78 3.87
C LYS A 299 -9.41 -17.53 4.69
N GLY A 300 -8.96 -16.92 5.79
CA GLY A 300 -7.94 -17.51 6.66
C GLY A 300 -6.50 -17.40 6.14
N GLN A 301 -6.25 -16.59 5.13
CA GLN A 301 -4.92 -16.28 4.63
C GLN A 301 -4.57 -14.83 4.91
N VAL A 302 -3.34 -14.57 5.36
CA VAL A 302 -2.81 -13.23 5.56
C VAL A 302 -2.15 -12.77 4.27
N LYS A 303 -2.42 -11.52 3.89
CA LYS A 303 -1.77 -10.82 2.79
C LYS A 303 -1.21 -9.52 3.33
N SER A 304 0.07 -9.27 3.15
CA SER A 304 0.64 -7.94 3.41
C SER A 304 0.22 -7.00 2.29
N ILE A 305 -0.21 -5.79 2.68
CA ILE A 305 -0.58 -4.73 1.73
C ILE A 305 0.50 -3.64 1.73
N TYR A 306 0.90 -3.22 2.92
CA TYR A 306 1.88 -2.15 3.09
C TYR A 306 2.73 -2.43 4.32
N ASN A 307 4.04 -2.23 4.21
CA ASN A 307 5.01 -2.36 5.28
C ASN A 307 5.80 -1.06 5.41
N SER A 308 5.98 -0.59 6.64
CA SER A 308 6.80 0.57 6.96
C SER A 308 7.81 0.20 8.03
N TRP A 309 9.07 0.51 7.79
CA TRP A 309 10.18 0.25 8.69
C TRP A 309 10.65 1.53 9.35
N TRP A 310 10.78 1.50 10.67
CA TRP A 310 11.18 2.62 11.49
C TRP A 310 12.44 2.27 12.27
N GLU A 311 13.46 3.08 12.15
CA GLU A 311 14.69 2.89 12.92
C GLU A 311 14.47 3.36 14.35
N GLN A 312 14.78 2.49 15.33
CA GLN A 312 14.70 2.81 16.76
C GLN A 312 15.86 3.71 17.17
N ASP A 313 15.60 4.76 17.95
CA ASP A 313 16.66 5.58 18.51
C ASP A 313 17.45 4.79 19.55
N LYS A 314 18.77 4.71 19.38
CA LYS A 314 19.69 3.98 20.29
C LYS A 314 19.76 4.59 21.67
N ASN A 315 19.57 5.92 21.76
CA ASN A 315 19.64 6.67 23.02
C ASN A 315 18.28 6.73 23.72
N HIS A 316 17.19 6.66 22.95
CA HIS A 316 15.82 6.71 23.42
C HIS A 316 15.02 5.52 22.86
N PRO A 317 15.16 4.30 23.46
CA PRO A 317 14.58 3.08 22.90
C PRO A 317 13.05 3.04 22.78
N GLN A 318 12.34 4.04 23.30
CA GLN A 318 10.90 4.18 23.13
C GLN A 318 10.52 5.06 21.93
N SER A 319 11.51 5.69 21.28
CA SER A 319 11.30 6.60 20.17
C SER A 319 11.99 6.10 18.90
N THR A 320 11.60 6.65 17.76
CA THR A 320 12.28 6.44 16.49
C THR A 320 13.34 7.51 16.26
N THR A 321 14.29 7.26 15.36
CA THR A 321 15.35 8.23 15.01
C THR A 321 14.82 9.53 14.40
N ILE A 322 13.59 9.52 13.89
CA ILE A 322 12.94 10.67 13.25
C ILE A 322 11.85 11.32 14.11
N GLY A 323 11.71 10.91 15.37
CA GLY A 323 10.96 11.60 16.41
C GLY A 323 9.76 10.91 17.03
N PRO A 324 8.83 10.24 16.31
CA PRO A 324 7.66 9.65 16.93
C PRO A 324 8.00 8.55 17.93
N ASP A 325 7.23 8.47 19.00
CA ASP A 325 7.28 7.35 19.91
C ASP A 325 6.80 6.06 19.23
N ILE A 326 7.45 4.93 19.57
CA ILE A 326 7.11 3.65 18.95
C ILE A 326 5.63 3.32 19.15
N ASP A 327 5.05 3.63 20.33
CA ASP A 327 3.64 3.34 20.60
C ASP A 327 2.66 4.16 19.77
N GLU A 328 3.12 5.22 19.12
CA GLU A 328 2.34 6.10 18.25
C GLU A 328 2.42 5.71 16.77
N LEU A 329 3.30 4.77 16.38
CA LEU A 329 3.54 4.44 14.97
C LEU A 329 2.28 3.96 14.22
N LEU A 330 1.29 3.38 14.91
CA LEU A 330 0.03 3.02 14.28
C LEU A 330 -0.81 4.22 13.85
N TYR A 331 -0.52 5.43 14.35
CA TYR A 331 -1.15 6.67 13.88
C TYR A 331 -0.78 7.00 12.41
N PHE A 332 0.40 6.56 11.98
CA PHE A 332 0.88 6.77 10.61
C PHE A 332 0.44 5.67 9.65
N MET A 333 -0.40 4.75 10.10
CA MET A 333 -0.85 3.63 9.28
C MET A 333 -2.18 3.92 8.58
N PRO A 334 -2.46 3.24 7.46
CA PRO A 334 -3.62 3.52 6.62
C PRO A 334 -4.96 3.36 7.33
N GLU A 335 -5.86 4.29 7.04
CA GLU A 335 -7.30 4.17 7.28
C GLU A 335 -8.03 4.01 5.94
N ILE A 336 -9.01 3.12 5.89
CA ILE A 336 -9.78 2.88 4.67
C ILE A 336 -10.97 3.83 4.62
N MET A 337 -11.05 4.64 3.56
CA MET A 337 -12.12 5.60 3.32
C MET A 337 -13.22 5.05 2.43
N VAL A 338 -12.83 4.38 1.35
CA VAL A 338 -13.73 3.74 0.39
C VAL A 338 -13.14 2.39 -0.02
N MET A 339 -14.00 1.43 -0.28
CA MET A 339 -13.68 0.17 -0.94
C MET A 339 -14.50 0.06 -2.20
N ALA A 340 -13.91 -0.41 -3.27
CA ALA A 340 -14.61 -0.66 -4.52
C ALA A 340 -14.20 -1.99 -5.14
N ASP A 341 -15.17 -2.66 -5.74
CA ASP A 341 -14.94 -3.79 -6.63
C ASP A 341 -14.85 -3.28 -8.06
N THR A 342 -13.87 -3.72 -8.82
CA THR A 342 -13.68 -3.27 -10.19
C THR A 342 -13.46 -4.46 -11.11
N LYS A 343 -13.58 -4.25 -12.42
CA LYS A 343 -13.24 -5.27 -13.40
C LYS A 343 -11.75 -5.64 -13.39
N ALA A 344 -10.91 -4.72 -12.91
CA ALA A 344 -9.46 -4.89 -12.84
C ALA A 344 -8.97 -5.45 -11.49
N GLY A 345 -9.82 -5.48 -10.45
CA GLY A 345 -9.47 -5.96 -9.13
C GLY A 345 -10.22 -5.23 -8.02
N PHE A 346 -9.93 -5.58 -6.78
CA PHE A 346 -10.47 -4.93 -5.59
C PHE A 346 -9.63 -3.70 -5.24
N GLU A 347 -10.26 -2.59 -4.93
CA GLU A 347 -9.59 -1.33 -4.62
C GLU A 347 -9.85 -0.86 -3.20
N LEU A 348 -8.79 -0.31 -2.59
CA LEU A 348 -8.83 0.44 -1.35
C LEU A 348 -8.46 1.90 -1.63
N TYR A 349 -9.28 2.80 -1.14
CA TYR A 349 -9.03 4.23 -1.08
C TYR A 349 -8.66 4.53 0.36
N VAL A 350 -7.41 4.87 0.57
CA VAL A 350 -6.83 5.00 1.91
C VAL A 350 -6.32 6.42 2.16
N CYS A 351 -6.31 6.81 3.43
CA CYS A 351 -5.58 7.97 3.87
C CYS A 351 -4.72 7.60 5.09
N TYR A 352 -3.55 8.22 5.21
CA TYR A 352 -2.67 8.02 6.35
C TYR A 352 -1.80 9.25 6.58
N SER A 353 -1.51 9.51 7.84
CA SER A 353 -0.64 10.61 8.23
C SER A 353 0.82 10.29 7.93
N SER A 354 1.59 11.31 7.65
CA SER A 354 3.05 11.31 7.71
C SER A 354 3.49 12.37 8.72
N LEU A 355 4.78 12.54 8.91
CA LEU A 355 5.31 13.56 9.82
C LEU A 355 4.93 14.98 9.39
N GLU A 356 4.76 15.22 8.10
CA GLU A 356 4.58 16.56 7.52
C GLU A 356 3.27 16.72 6.73
N GLY A 357 2.42 15.68 6.70
CA GLY A 357 1.19 15.76 5.91
C GLY A 357 0.35 14.52 5.92
N VAL A 358 -0.54 14.43 4.93
CA VAL A 358 -1.47 13.32 4.75
C VAL A 358 -1.32 12.77 3.34
N HIS A 359 -1.19 11.47 3.24
CA HIS A 359 -1.24 10.72 1.99
C HIS A 359 -2.65 10.27 1.71
N TYR A 360 -3.02 10.30 0.43
CA TYR A 360 -4.26 9.77 -0.10
C TYR A 360 -3.92 8.85 -1.27
N ASP A 361 -4.02 7.55 -1.05
CA ASP A 361 -3.63 6.56 -2.02
C ASP A 361 -4.80 5.70 -2.48
N ILE A 362 -4.71 5.21 -3.71
CA ILE A 362 -5.58 4.16 -4.23
C ILE A 362 -4.71 2.93 -4.44
N TRP A 363 -5.05 1.86 -3.74
CA TRP A 363 -4.39 0.58 -3.87
C TRP A 363 -5.32 -0.42 -4.52
N ARG A 364 -4.82 -1.17 -5.50
CA ARG A 364 -5.57 -2.20 -6.21
C ARG A 364 -4.92 -3.56 -6.04
N GLU A 365 -5.72 -4.58 -5.75
CA GLU A 365 -5.27 -5.96 -5.80
C GLU A 365 -5.33 -6.47 -7.24
N VAL A 366 -4.18 -6.83 -7.80
CA VAL A 366 -4.03 -7.39 -9.14
C VAL A 366 -3.29 -8.72 -9.02
N ALA A 367 -3.90 -9.79 -9.48
CA ALA A 367 -3.32 -11.15 -9.40
C ALA A 367 -2.87 -11.57 -7.98
N GLY A 368 -3.54 -11.07 -6.95
CA GLY A 368 -3.24 -11.37 -5.54
C GLY A 368 -2.21 -10.46 -4.89
N GLU A 369 -1.69 -9.48 -5.61
CA GLU A 369 -0.75 -8.48 -5.11
C GLU A 369 -1.39 -7.09 -5.03
N TRP A 370 -0.94 -6.28 -4.08
CA TRP A 370 -1.43 -4.92 -3.88
C TRP A 370 -0.49 -3.90 -4.50
N LEU A 371 -1.05 -3.03 -5.31
CA LEU A 371 -0.30 -2.02 -6.05
C LEU A 371 -0.89 -0.64 -5.76
N THR A 372 -0.03 0.34 -5.51
CA THR A 372 -0.42 1.74 -5.51
C THR A 372 -0.64 2.18 -6.94
N ILE A 373 -1.88 2.52 -7.28
CA ILE A 373 -2.26 2.94 -8.65
C ILE A 373 -2.39 4.46 -8.79
N GLN A 374 -2.58 5.15 -7.68
CA GLN A 374 -2.59 6.60 -7.59
C GLN A 374 -2.18 6.99 -6.19
N GLY A 375 -1.32 7.99 -6.06
CA GLY A 375 -0.97 8.63 -4.80
C GLY A 375 -1.13 10.14 -4.93
N ALA A 376 -1.57 10.77 -3.84
CA ALA A 376 -1.56 12.21 -3.67
C ALA A 376 -1.06 12.52 -2.26
N TYR A 377 -0.20 13.51 -2.15
CA TYR A 377 0.34 13.97 -0.89
C TYR A 377 -0.16 15.38 -0.60
N HIS A 378 -0.68 15.58 0.58
CA HIS A 378 -1.09 16.88 1.05
C HIS A 378 -0.17 17.32 2.18
N TYR A 379 0.70 18.29 1.89
CA TYR A 379 1.65 18.82 2.85
C TYR A 379 0.89 19.64 3.90
N ILE A 380 0.97 19.22 5.14
CA ILE A 380 0.45 19.94 6.31
C ILE A 380 1.62 19.98 7.30
N MET A 381 2.31 21.09 7.42
CA MET A 381 3.32 21.19 8.48
C MET A 381 2.61 21.03 9.82
N ALA A 382 2.85 19.91 10.48
CA ALA A 382 2.57 19.73 11.89
C ALA A 382 3.85 20.11 12.64
N TYR A 383 3.85 21.22 13.34
CA TYR A 383 4.81 21.52 14.38
C TYR A 383 4.18 21.22 15.74
#